data_fabc427c96b28cdde8a849eaf73603c2
#
_entry.id   fabc427c96b28cdde8a849eaf73603c2
#
_cell.length_a   1.000
_cell.length_b   1.000
_cell.length_c   1.000
_cell.angle_alpha   90.00
_cell.angle_beta   90.00
_cell.angle_gamma   90.00
#
_symmetry.space_group_name_H-M   'P 1'
#
loop_
_entity.id
_entity.type
_entity.pdbx_description
1 polymer ?
#
loop_
_entity_poly.entity_id
_entity_poly.type
_entity_poly.pdbx_seq_one_letter_code
_entity_poly.pdbx_strand_id
1 'polypeptide(L)'
;MKTIIKIITVSIICTGCSEDFLVQPPLNAPTSGNYWHNEEEAIMAVNSLYQTFRMDNAYNCGHILLGDMIADDMTIGGAASSFLPLDDFSFNPGSAHINGSNDSYGLWGVWFNTVYRANWVLENIDKVEKISEEIKTRSINEAHFFRAVAYFNLVIYFGDVPLFTHLIGPDEATSAERTPANLVWQQVEKDLLKAAGLDNNLNPSGTPLPPKGKYELGRVTEGAAYAFLARVFLYQEKYDKAEIMAKKVIDLGRYDLNPDFGANWDNMMENGIESIFEIQY
;
A
#
# COMPACT_ATOMS: atom_id res chain seq x y z
N MET A 1 63.48 23.70 9.04
CA MET A 1 62.50 24.08 7.99
C MET A 1 62.14 22.97 7.04
N LYS A 2 63.07 22.26 6.38
CA LYS A 2 62.69 21.18 5.40
C LYS A 2 61.85 20.02 6.02
N THR A 3 62.09 19.67 7.29
CA THR A 3 61.40 18.59 7.99
C THR A 3 59.98 19.02 8.40
N ILE A 4 59.76 20.26 8.84
CA ILE A 4 58.46 20.82 9.20
C ILE A 4 57.57 20.94 7.98
N ILE A 5 58.10 21.32 6.82
CA ILE A 5 57.34 21.41 5.55
C ILE A 5 56.88 20.02 5.12
N LYS A 6 57.68 18.95 5.29
CA LYS A 6 57.29 17.58 4.97
C LYS A 6 56.15 17.07 5.87
N ILE A 7 56.17 17.42 7.15
CA ILE A 7 55.09 17.02 8.09
C ILE A 7 53.78 17.74 7.74
N ILE A 8 53.84 19.03 7.43
CA ILE A 8 52.62 19.79 7.02
C ILE A 8 52.07 19.26 5.70
N THR A 9 52.89 18.90 4.73
CA THR A 9 52.44 18.34 3.44
C THR A 9 51.75 16.97 3.61
N VAL A 10 52.26 16.11 4.50
CA VAL A 10 51.67 14.81 4.81
C VAL A 10 50.34 14.96 5.56
N SER A 11 50.23 15.92 6.50
CA SER A 11 48.98 16.20 7.23
C SER A 11 47.84 16.71 6.32
N ILE A 12 48.15 17.48 5.28
CA ILE A 12 47.15 18.00 4.33
C ILE A 12 46.63 16.89 3.39
N ILE A 13 47.45 15.87 3.10
CA ILE A 13 47.01 14.74 2.24
C ILE A 13 46.07 13.78 3.00
N CYS A 14 46.16 13.68 4.33
CA CYS A 14 45.33 12.80 5.14
C CYS A 14 43.95 13.38 5.49
N THR A 15 43.66 14.66 5.24
CA THR A 15 42.36 15.28 5.53
C THR A 15 41.41 15.34 4.34
N GLY A 16 41.76 14.74 3.22
CA GLY A 16 41.06 14.89 1.94
C GLY A 16 40.06 13.79 1.54
N CYS A 17 39.83 12.79 2.38
CA CYS A 17 38.87 11.73 2.09
C CYS A 17 37.74 11.77 3.10
N SER A 18 36.74 12.62 2.89
CA SER A 18 35.41 12.32 3.43
C SER A 18 34.76 11.29 2.49
N GLU A 19 34.20 10.23 3.05
CA GLU A 19 33.46 9.21 2.27
C GLU A 19 32.35 9.86 1.42
N ASP A 20 31.81 10.98 1.84
CA ASP A 20 30.79 11.77 1.14
C ASP A 20 31.21 12.26 -0.26
N PHE A 21 32.53 12.46 -0.49
CA PHE A 21 33.03 12.88 -1.80
C PHE A 21 32.94 11.76 -2.85
N LEU A 22 32.98 10.50 -2.43
CA LEU A 22 32.89 9.33 -3.32
C LEU A 22 31.45 8.86 -3.56
N VAL A 23 30.51 9.28 -2.72
CA VAL A 23 29.08 8.98 -2.88
C VAL A 23 28.44 10.04 -3.75
N GLN A 24 28.52 9.87 -5.06
CA GLN A 24 27.73 10.69 -5.99
C GLN A 24 26.36 10.03 -6.19
N PRO A 25 25.27 10.65 -5.70
CA PRO A 25 23.94 10.14 -6.01
C PRO A 25 23.71 10.20 -7.52
N PRO A 26 23.01 9.22 -8.12
CA PRO A 26 22.69 9.24 -9.54
C PRO A 26 21.92 10.52 -9.88
N LEU A 27 22.44 11.30 -10.84
CA LEU A 27 21.80 12.56 -11.26
C LEU A 27 20.49 12.34 -12.02
N ASN A 28 20.28 11.14 -12.60
CA ASN A 28 19.19 10.82 -13.49
C ASN A 28 18.20 9.79 -12.89
N ALA A 29 18.31 9.46 -11.62
CA ALA A 29 17.39 8.56 -10.93
C ALA A 29 16.92 9.18 -9.61
N PRO A 30 15.64 9.00 -9.25
CA PRO A 30 15.14 9.42 -7.94
C PRO A 30 15.92 8.73 -6.82
N THR A 31 16.44 9.49 -5.89
CA THR A 31 17.08 9.01 -4.66
C THR A 31 16.42 9.68 -3.46
N SER A 32 16.60 9.15 -2.26
CA SER A 32 16.07 9.77 -1.05
C SER A 32 16.58 11.22 -0.82
N GLY A 33 17.68 11.60 -1.47
CA GLY A 33 18.29 12.93 -1.34
C GLY A 33 17.87 13.93 -2.43
N ASN A 34 17.30 13.44 -3.57
CA ASN A 34 16.91 14.27 -4.71
C ASN A 34 15.46 14.09 -5.12
N TYR A 35 14.57 13.74 -4.18
CA TYR A 35 13.15 13.55 -4.37
C TYR A 35 12.39 14.40 -3.33
N TRP A 36 11.14 14.69 -3.54
CA TRP A 36 10.27 15.47 -2.66
C TRP A 36 10.45 17.00 -2.76
N HIS A 37 10.75 17.52 -3.98
CA HIS A 37 10.94 18.95 -4.19
C HIS A 37 9.66 19.70 -4.58
N ASN A 38 8.68 19.00 -5.15
CA ASN A 38 7.46 19.60 -5.71
C ASN A 38 6.25 18.67 -5.61
N GLU A 39 5.08 19.25 -5.91
CA GLU A 39 3.80 18.54 -5.86
C GLU A 39 3.72 17.36 -6.83
N GLU A 40 4.33 17.46 -8.01
CA GLU A 40 4.33 16.40 -9.02
C GLU A 40 5.06 15.14 -8.51
N GLU A 41 6.18 15.32 -7.83
CA GLU A 41 6.92 14.22 -7.22
C GLU A 41 6.11 13.55 -6.09
N ALA A 42 5.39 14.33 -5.29
CA ALA A 42 4.48 13.80 -4.29
C ALA A 42 3.36 12.96 -4.92
N ILE A 43 2.76 13.44 -6.00
CA ILE A 43 1.73 12.72 -6.75
C ILE A 43 2.31 11.43 -7.36
N MET A 44 3.52 11.47 -7.93
CA MET A 44 4.19 10.28 -8.47
C MET A 44 4.47 9.24 -7.38
N ALA A 45 4.89 9.65 -6.18
CA ALA A 45 5.08 8.75 -5.05
C ALA A 45 3.76 8.05 -4.68
N VAL A 46 2.67 8.79 -4.61
CA VAL A 46 1.33 8.22 -4.36
C VAL A 46 0.89 7.29 -5.49
N ASN A 47 1.12 7.65 -6.75
CA ASN A 47 0.81 6.80 -7.90
C ASN A 47 1.55 5.45 -7.84
N SER A 48 2.73 5.41 -7.23
CA SER A 48 3.46 4.17 -7.01
C SER A 48 2.70 3.17 -6.11
N LEU A 49 1.80 3.65 -5.24
CA LEU A 49 0.93 2.80 -4.40
C LEU A 49 -0.12 2.07 -5.25
N TYR A 50 -0.75 2.77 -6.18
CA TYR A 50 -1.71 2.16 -7.11
C TYR A 50 -1.06 1.06 -7.95
N GLN A 51 0.20 1.26 -8.36
CA GLN A 51 0.96 0.25 -9.08
C GLN A 51 1.11 -1.05 -8.28
N THR A 52 1.24 -0.99 -6.94
CA THR A 52 1.40 -2.21 -6.14
C THR A 52 0.18 -3.12 -6.23
N PHE A 53 -1.03 -2.58 -6.35
CA PHE A 53 -2.25 -3.35 -6.48
C PHE A 53 -2.36 -4.09 -7.83
N ARG A 54 -1.66 -3.60 -8.86
CA ARG A 54 -1.58 -4.23 -10.18
C ARG A 54 -0.53 -5.34 -10.29
N MET A 55 0.32 -5.49 -9.26
CA MET A 55 1.35 -6.54 -9.27
C MET A 55 0.71 -7.94 -9.26
N ASP A 56 1.36 -8.89 -9.92
CA ASP A 56 0.82 -10.23 -10.19
C ASP A 56 0.29 -10.95 -8.94
N ASN A 57 1.00 -10.86 -7.83
CA ASN A 57 0.60 -11.49 -6.58
C ASN A 57 -0.22 -10.60 -5.65
N ALA A 58 -0.68 -9.42 -6.11
CA ALA A 58 -1.69 -8.61 -5.44
C ALA A 58 -3.09 -8.96 -5.98
N TYR A 59 -3.81 -7.96 -6.51
CA TYR A 59 -5.17 -8.15 -7.03
C TYR A 59 -5.24 -8.64 -8.49
N ASN A 60 -4.11 -8.83 -9.15
CA ASN A 60 -4.11 -9.43 -10.49
C ASN A 60 -4.33 -10.97 -10.37
N CYS A 61 -3.27 -11.74 -10.34
CA CYS A 61 -3.35 -13.21 -10.31
C CYS A 61 -3.44 -13.75 -8.87
N GLY A 62 -2.65 -13.21 -7.94
CA GLY A 62 -2.52 -13.76 -6.59
C GLY A 62 -3.80 -13.80 -5.78
N HIS A 63 -4.67 -12.80 -5.94
CA HIS A 63 -5.94 -12.75 -5.22
C HIS A 63 -6.92 -13.85 -5.68
N ILE A 64 -6.97 -14.09 -7.00
CA ILE A 64 -7.79 -15.18 -7.59
C ILE A 64 -7.25 -16.54 -7.14
N LEU A 65 -5.92 -16.72 -7.22
CA LEU A 65 -5.30 -18.00 -6.86
C LEU A 65 -5.51 -18.36 -5.38
N LEU A 66 -5.44 -17.39 -4.49
CA LEU A 66 -5.59 -17.61 -3.05
C LEU A 66 -7.05 -17.54 -2.58
N GLY A 67 -7.95 -17.03 -3.39
CA GLY A 67 -9.39 -17.09 -3.15
C GLY A 67 -9.99 -18.36 -3.75
N ASP A 68 -10.13 -18.38 -5.05
CA ASP A 68 -10.94 -19.36 -5.77
C ASP A 68 -10.24 -20.72 -5.93
N MET A 69 -8.90 -20.74 -6.06
CA MET A 69 -8.16 -21.99 -6.24
C MET A 69 -8.02 -22.80 -4.96
N ILE A 70 -7.88 -22.13 -3.81
CA ILE A 70 -7.84 -22.80 -2.51
C ILE A 70 -9.27 -23.18 -2.04
N ALA A 71 -10.30 -22.51 -2.56
CA ALA A 71 -11.69 -22.96 -2.43
C ALA A 71 -11.99 -24.06 -3.46
N ASP A 72 -13.04 -24.81 -3.27
CA ASP A 72 -13.43 -25.92 -4.18
C ASP A 72 -13.99 -25.45 -5.54
N ASP A 73 -13.93 -24.15 -5.82
CA ASP A 73 -14.58 -23.54 -7.01
C ASP A 73 -13.72 -23.56 -8.27
N MET A 74 -12.41 -23.82 -8.14
CA MET A 74 -11.45 -23.82 -9.25
C MET A 74 -10.50 -25.03 -9.16
N THR A 75 -10.08 -25.56 -10.30
CA THR A 75 -9.01 -26.55 -10.40
C THR A 75 -8.05 -26.21 -11.51
N ILE A 76 -6.80 -26.62 -11.35
CA ILE A 76 -5.75 -26.39 -12.33
C ILE A 76 -5.90 -27.31 -13.54
N GLY A 77 -5.85 -26.73 -14.74
CA GLY A 77 -5.84 -27.45 -16.01
C GLY A 77 -4.62 -27.13 -16.87
N GLY A 78 -4.31 -28.01 -17.79
CA GLY A 78 -3.27 -27.80 -18.78
C GLY A 78 -1.84 -27.80 -18.24
N ALA A 79 -1.00 -26.88 -18.73
CA ALA A 79 0.42 -26.80 -18.41
C ALA A 79 0.76 -25.95 -17.16
N ALA A 80 -0.23 -25.49 -16.42
CA ALA A 80 -0.03 -24.58 -15.28
C ALA A 80 0.39 -25.31 -13.99
N SER A 81 1.28 -26.29 -14.09
CA SER A 81 1.71 -27.14 -12.98
C SER A 81 2.37 -26.39 -11.81
N SER A 82 2.84 -25.16 -12.02
CA SER A 82 3.41 -24.33 -10.96
C SER A 82 2.38 -23.92 -9.90
N PHE A 83 1.09 -23.94 -10.23
CA PHE A 83 -0.01 -23.60 -9.32
C PHE A 83 -0.62 -24.83 -8.62
N LEU A 84 -0.27 -26.03 -9.07
CA LEU A 84 -0.79 -27.28 -8.50
C LEU A 84 -0.65 -27.36 -6.98
N PRO A 85 0.45 -26.87 -6.34
CA PRO A 85 0.53 -26.87 -4.88
C PRO A 85 -0.55 -26.04 -4.18
N LEU A 86 -1.18 -25.07 -4.82
CA LEU A 86 -2.30 -24.33 -4.27
C LEU A 86 -3.60 -25.12 -4.35
N ASP A 87 -3.82 -25.82 -5.46
CA ASP A 87 -5.00 -26.65 -5.71
C ASP A 87 -5.04 -27.90 -4.80
N ASP A 88 -3.90 -28.56 -4.58
CA ASP A 88 -3.79 -29.78 -3.77
C ASP A 88 -3.36 -29.53 -2.31
N PHE A 89 -3.28 -28.27 -1.89
CA PHE A 89 -2.85 -27.85 -0.54
C PHE A 89 -1.45 -28.33 -0.14
N SER A 90 -0.56 -28.63 -1.10
CA SER A 90 0.84 -29.01 -0.84
C SER A 90 1.79 -27.81 -0.74
N PHE A 91 1.29 -26.58 -0.83
CA PHE A 91 2.10 -25.37 -0.71
C PHE A 91 2.70 -25.21 0.69
N ASN A 92 3.80 -24.49 0.76
CA ASN A 92 4.50 -24.18 2.00
C ASN A 92 5.02 -22.72 1.95
N PRO A 93 5.53 -22.18 3.08
CA PRO A 93 6.02 -20.79 3.12
C PRO A 93 7.11 -20.45 2.10
N GLY A 94 7.85 -21.44 1.59
CA GLY A 94 8.86 -21.26 0.54
C GLY A 94 8.30 -21.32 -0.89
N SER A 95 7.00 -21.57 -1.06
CA SER A 95 6.37 -21.59 -2.39
C SER A 95 6.47 -20.20 -3.04
N ALA A 96 6.79 -20.15 -4.33
CA ALA A 96 7.05 -18.91 -5.06
C ALA A 96 5.86 -17.92 -5.01
N HIS A 97 4.62 -18.43 -5.03
CA HIS A 97 3.42 -17.60 -4.94
C HIS A 97 3.25 -16.92 -3.57
N ILE A 98 3.79 -17.54 -2.52
CA ILE A 98 3.76 -17.00 -1.14
C ILE A 98 4.95 -16.08 -0.90
N ASN A 99 6.15 -16.55 -1.20
CA ASN A 99 7.41 -15.89 -0.83
C ASN A 99 8.01 -15.06 -1.98
N GLY A 100 7.65 -15.31 -3.21
CA GLY A 100 8.24 -14.70 -4.41
C GLY A 100 9.36 -15.51 -5.03
N SER A 101 9.86 -15.01 -6.14
CA SER A 101 11.01 -15.52 -6.88
C SER A 101 11.97 -14.36 -7.19
N ASN A 102 13.09 -14.64 -7.85
CA ASN A 102 14.11 -13.63 -8.17
C ASN A 102 13.57 -12.43 -8.96
N ASP A 103 12.48 -12.60 -9.72
CA ASP A 103 11.94 -11.60 -10.62
C ASP A 103 10.54 -11.07 -10.21
N SER A 104 9.94 -11.63 -9.14
CA SER A 104 8.60 -11.20 -8.70
C SER A 104 8.40 -11.34 -7.19
N TYR A 105 7.68 -10.38 -6.62
CA TYR A 105 7.22 -10.48 -5.24
C TYR A 105 6.16 -11.59 -5.11
N GLY A 106 6.27 -12.46 -4.11
CA GLY A 106 5.18 -13.29 -3.65
C GLY A 106 4.11 -12.48 -2.90
N LEU A 107 3.07 -13.15 -2.46
CA LEU A 107 1.98 -12.51 -1.69
C LEU A 107 2.48 -11.72 -0.48
N TRP A 108 3.41 -12.28 0.28
CA TRP A 108 4.06 -11.59 1.41
C TRP A 108 4.78 -10.32 0.96
N GLY A 109 5.64 -10.45 -0.05
CA GLY A 109 6.49 -9.34 -0.51
C GLY A 109 5.72 -8.19 -1.14
N VAL A 110 4.65 -8.47 -1.91
CA VAL A 110 3.88 -7.42 -2.57
C VAL A 110 3.16 -6.52 -1.56
N TRP A 111 2.60 -7.11 -0.50
CA TRP A 111 1.92 -6.32 0.53
C TRP A 111 2.91 -5.54 1.40
N PHE A 112 4.06 -6.10 1.75
CA PHE A 112 5.11 -5.33 2.43
C PHE A 112 5.74 -4.25 1.56
N ASN A 113 5.82 -4.44 0.24
CA ASN A 113 6.20 -3.37 -0.68
C ASN A 113 5.19 -2.20 -0.65
N THR A 114 3.89 -2.53 -0.58
CA THR A 114 2.84 -1.51 -0.42
C THR A 114 2.99 -0.76 0.90
N VAL A 115 3.24 -1.46 2.01
CA VAL A 115 3.51 -0.84 3.32
C VAL A 115 4.73 0.08 3.26
N TYR A 116 5.83 -0.37 2.66
CA TYR A 116 7.05 0.43 2.52
C TYR A 116 6.77 1.72 1.74
N ARG A 117 6.11 1.64 0.57
CA ARG A 117 5.79 2.81 -0.24
C ARG A 117 4.84 3.77 0.49
N ALA A 118 3.86 3.25 1.23
CA ALA A 118 2.97 4.08 2.03
C ALA A 118 3.72 4.82 3.14
N ASN A 119 4.61 4.14 3.86
CA ASN A 119 5.47 4.76 4.86
C ASN A 119 6.39 5.81 4.22
N TRP A 120 6.92 5.53 3.02
CA TRP A 120 7.75 6.49 2.28
C TRP A 120 7.00 7.78 1.95
N VAL A 121 5.73 7.70 1.54
CA VAL A 121 4.88 8.89 1.36
C VAL A 121 4.66 9.60 2.70
N LEU A 122 4.22 8.87 3.74
CA LEU A 122 3.84 9.45 5.03
C LEU A 122 4.99 10.17 5.75
N GLU A 123 6.23 9.69 5.61
CA GLU A 123 7.39 10.30 6.26
C GLU A 123 8.02 11.45 5.47
N ASN A 124 7.74 11.54 4.18
CA ASN A 124 8.45 12.50 3.36
C ASN A 124 7.57 13.61 2.78
N ILE A 125 6.25 13.45 2.80
CA ILE A 125 5.32 14.43 2.21
C ILE A 125 5.49 15.84 2.81
N ASP A 126 5.85 15.92 4.09
CA ASP A 126 6.09 17.19 4.78
C ASP A 126 7.37 17.93 4.32
N LYS A 127 8.26 17.24 3.58
CA LYS A 127 9.47 17.83 3.01
C LYS A 127 9.18 18.65 1.75
N VAL A 128 8.02 18.47 1.14
CA VAL A 128 7.62 19.16 -0.08
C VAL A 128 7.20 20.59 0.27
N GLU A 129 8.07 21.56 0.02
CA GLU A 129 7.82 22.97 0.37
C GLU A 129 6.70 23.60 -0.47
N LYS A 130 6.55 23.15 -1.71
CA LYS A 130 5.57 23.70 -2.68
C LYS A 130 4.52 22.66 -3.01
N ILE A 131 3.65 22.38 -2.07
CA ILE A 131 2.50 21.50 -2.24
C ILE A 131 1.24 22.20 -1.70
N SER A 132 0.13 22.07 -2.43
CA SER A 132 -1.15 22.56 -1.92
C SER A 132 -1.64 21.70 -0.74
N GLU A 133 -2.26 22.29 0.25
CA GLU A 133 -2.82 21.56 1.41
C GLU A 133 -3.85 20.50 0.98
N GLU A 134 -4.55 20.74 -0.10
CA GLU A 134 -5.49 19.78 -0.68
C GLU A 134 -4.79 18.52 -1.18
N ILE A 135 -3.74 18.67 -1.99
CA ILE A 135 -2.97 17.55 -2.53
C ILE A 135 -2.20 16.83 -1.43
N LYS A 136 -1.64 17.59 -0.48
CA LYS A 136 -0.94 17.02 0.68
C LYS A 136 -1.88 16.14 1.52
N THR A 137 -3.03 16.65 1.92
CA THR A 137 -4.03 15.93 2.71
C THR A 137 -4.53 14.69 1.97
N ARG A 138 -4.83 14.83 0.67
CA ARG A 138 -5.21 13.70 -0.18
C ARG A 138 -4.13 12.62 -0.21
N SER A 139 -2.89 13.00 -0.47
CA SER A 139 -1.75 12.08 -0.54
C SER A 139 -1.53 11.30 0.76
N ILE A 140 -1.65 11.97 1.91
CA ILE A 140 -1.59 11.35 3.23
C ILE A 140 -2.72 10.33 3.40
N ASN A 141 -3.95 10.70 3.05
CA ASN A 141 -5.11 9.82 3.21
C ASN A 141 -5.07 8.63 2.25
N GLU A 142 -4.60 8.82 1.00
CA GLU A 142 -4.36 7.72 0.07
C GLU A 142 -3.29 6.75 0.63
N ALA A 143 -2.18 7.26 1.15
CA ALA A 143 -1.14 6.41 1.74
C ALA A 143 -1.64 5.61 2.94
N HIS A 144 -2.44 6.20 3.83
CA HIS A 144 -3.10 5.50 4.92
C HIS A 144 -4.04 4.41 4.40
N PHE A 145 -4.87 4.70 3.40
CA PHE A 145 -5.76 3.71 2.79
C PHE A 145 -4.98 2.50 2.24
N PHE A 146 -3.95 2.74 1.43
CA PHE A 146 -3.14 1.66 0.85
C PHE A 146 -2.41 0.83 1.90
N ARG A 147 -1.85 1.45 2.94
CA ARG A 147 -1.21 0.74 4.04
C ARG A 147 -2.19 -0.14 4.81
N ALA A 148 -3.38 0.37 5.05
CA ALA A 148 -4.44 -0.38 5.70
C ALA A 148 -4.87 -1.60 4.87
N VAL A 149 -5.06 -1.44 3.56
CA VAL A 149 -5.43 -2.57 2.68
C VAL A 149 -4.30 -3.60 2.61
N ALA A 150 -3.04 -3.17 2.60
CA ALA A 150 -1.90 -4.08 2.65
C ALA A 150 -1.89 -4.89 3.95
N TYR A 151 -2.03 -4.25 5.11
CA TYR A 151 -2.11 -4.96 6.40
C TYR A 151 -3.37 -5.80 6.56
N PHE A 152 -4.50 -5.38 5.99
CA PHE A 152 -5.70 -6.22 5.93
C PHE A 152 -5.43 -7.55 5.23
N ASN A 153 -4.79 -7.53 4.05
CA ASN A 153 -4.43 -8.75 3.35
C ASN A 153 -3.37 -9.56 4.13
N LEU A 154 -2.35 -8.91 4.67
CA LEU A 154 -1.32 -9.58 5.47
C LEU A 154 -1.92 -10.31 6.68
N VAL A 155 -2.80 -9.67 7.45
CA VAL A 155 -3.37 -10.26 8.66
C VAL A 155 -4.36 -11.39 8.35
N ILE A 156 -5.11 -11.30 7.25
CA ILE A 156 -6.03 -12.37 6.83
C ILE A 156 -5.26 -13.62 6.42
N TYR A 157 -4.21 -13.48 5.60
CA TYR A 157 -3.49 -14.63 5.07
C TYR A 157 -2.45 -15.21 6.04
N PHE A 158 -1.85 -14.37 6.91
CA PHE A 158 -0.68 -14.77 7.70
C PHE A 158 -0.88 -14.64 9.22
N GLY A 159 -2.01 -14.10 9.68
CA GLY A 159 -2.25 -13.86 11.11
C GLY A 159 -1.30 -12.79 11.68
N ASP A 160 -0.47 -13.17 12.64
CA ASP A 160 0.57 -12.32 13.20
C ASP A 160 1.62 -11.98 12.14
N VAL A 161 1.93 -10.70 11.96
CA VAL A 161 2.91 -10.21 10.98
C VAL A 161 3.73 -9.05 11.56
N PRO A 162 4.94 -8.78 11.09
CA PRO A 162 5.68 -7.57 11.47
C PRO A 162 4.86 -6.30 11.18
N LEU A 163 4.84 -5.36 12.11
CA LEU A 163 4.06 -4.12 11.99
C LEU A 163 5.00 -2.92 11.85
N PHE A 164 5.15 -2.43 10.64
CA PHE A 164 5.96 -1.25 10.32
C PHE A 164 5.06 -0.06 10.01
N THR A 165 5.12 0.96 10.84
CA THR A 165 4.42 2.24 10.63
C THR A 165 5.34 3.38 10.23
N HIS A 166 6.63 3.06 9.99
CA HIS A 166 7.71 3.93 9.57
C HIS A 166 8.59 3.23 8.53
N LEU A 167 9.51 3.97 7.92
CA LEU A 167 10.52 3.40 7.03
C LEU A 167 11.53 2.58 7.83
N ILE A 168 11.82 1.38 7.35
CA ILE A 168 12.75 0.46 7.97
C ILE A 168 13.95 0.19 7.07
N GLY A 169 15.11 -0.03 7.69
CA GLY A 169 16.30 -0.51 7.03
C GLY A 169 16.36 -2.05 6.94
N PRO A 170 17.33 -2.59 6.17
CA PRO A 170 17.51 -4.04 6.02
C PRO A 170 17.71 -4.79 7.34
N ASP A 171 18.44 -4.22 8.28
CA ASP A 171 18.73 -4.84 9.57
C ASP A 171 17.46 -4.97 10.42
N GLU A 172 16.63 -3.92 10.46
CA GLU A 172 15.35 -3.94 11.15
C GLU A 172 14.37 -4.93 10.48
N ALA A 173 14.33 -4.94 9.15
CA ALA A 173 13.48 -5.88 8.42
C ALA A 173 13.83 -7.34 8.70
N THR A 174 15.12 -7.68 8.84
CA THR A 174 15.58 -9.05 9.10
C THR A 174 15.43 -9.49 10.56
N SER A 175 15.44 -8.55 11.49
CA SER A 175 15.30 -8.80 12.93
C SER A 175 13.88 -8.65 13.47
N ALA A 176 12.93 -8.22 12.62
CA ALA A 176 11.58 -7.93 13.04
C ALA A 176 10.81 -9.19 13.47
N GLU A 177 10.21 -9.12 14.63
CA GLU A 177 9.32 -10.15 15.14
C GLU A 177 7.88 -9.95 14.62
N ARG A 178 7.07 -11.00 14.68
CA ARG A 178 5.65 -10.91 14.36
C ARG A 178 4.90 -10.18 15.47
N THR A 179 4.12 -9.19 15.09
CA THR A 179 3.19 -8.48 15.97
C THR A 179 1.87 -9.25 16.02
N PRO A 180 1.27 -9.43 17.19
CA PRO A 180 -0.04 -10.08 17.33
C PRO A 180 -1.10 -9.49 16.40
N ALA A 181 -1.90 -10.36 15.77
CA ALA A 181 -2.91 -9.98 14.77
C ALA A 181 -3.88 -8.90 15.25
N ASN A 182 -4.26 -8.92 16.53
CA ASN A 182 -5.15 -7.92 17.11
C ASN A 182 -4.56 -6.50 17.08
N LEU A 183 -3.24 -6.35 17.19
CA LEU A 183 -2.56 -5.05 17.07
C LEU A 183 -2.43 -4.62 15.60
N VAL A 184 -2.25 -5.57 14.69
CA VAL A 184 -2.29 -5.32 13.24
C VAL A 184 -3.68 -4.82 12.83
N TRP A 185 -4.75 -5.46 13.30
CA TRP A 185 -6.13 -5.00 13.08
C TRP A 185 -6.37 -3.59 13.61
N GLN A 186 -5.84 -3.24 14.78
CA GLN A 186 -5.93 -1.88 15.32
C GLN A 186 -5.26 -0.86 14.40
N GLN A 187 -4.12 -1.21 13.81
CA GLN A 187 -3.45 -0.32 12.84
C GLN A 187 -4.24 -0.18 11.55
N VAL A 188 -4.84 -1.26 11.04
CA VAL A 188 -5.74 -1.23 9.87
C VAL A 188 -6.90 -0.28 10.12
N GLU A 189 -7.58 -0.41 11.27
CA GLU A 189 -8.68 0.50 11.65
C GLU A 189 -8.21 1.95 11.72
N LYS A 190 -7.10 2.20 12.42
CA LYS A 190 -6.53 3.54 12.57
C LYS A 190 -6.25 4.23 11.23
N ASP A 191 -5.64 3.51 10.31
CA ASP A 191 -5.30 4.04 8.98
C ASP A 191 -6.55 4.30 8.15
N LEU A 192 -7.53 3.40 8.13
CA LEU A 192 -8.79 3.61 7.42
C LEU A 192 -9.63 4.73 8.02
N LEU A 193 -9.69 4.84 9.34
CA LEU A 193 -10.37 5.96 10.01
C LEU A 193 -9.74 7.30 9.63
N LYS A 194 -8.40 7.36 9.54
CA LYS A 194 -7.70 8.54 9.07
C LYS A 194 -8.06 8.88 7.62
N ALA A 195 -8.04 7.90 6.72
CA ALA A 195 -8.43 8.06 5.33
C ALA A 195 -9.91 8.49 5.17
N ALA A 196 -10.77 8.00 6.05
CA ALA A 196 -12.19 8.32 6.12
C ALA A 196 -12.52 9.66 6.81
N GLY A 197 -11.53 10.33 7.41
CA GLY A 197 -11.74 11.54 8.21
C GLY A 197 -12.58 11.33 9.47
N LEU A 198 -12.48 10.16 10.10
CA LEU A 198 -13.28 9.75 11.25
C LEU A 198 -12.40 9.51 12.50
N ASP A 199 -13.00 9.64 13.68
CA ASP A 199 -12.44 9.19 14.94
C ASP A 199 -12.83 7.73 15.28
N ASN A 200 -12.35 7.22 16.41
CA ASN A 200 -12.64 5.85 16.85
C ASN A 200 -14.15 5.58 17.17
N ASN A 201 -14.92 6.65 17.35
CA ASN A 201 -16.37 6.59 17.57
C ASN A 201 -17.15 6.82 16.27
N LEU A 202 -16.47 6.84 15.12
CA LEU A 202 -17.00 7.05 13.77
C LEU A 202 -17.61 8.45 13.56
N ASN A 203 -17.21 9.43 14.36
CA ASN A 203 -17.58 10.82 14.18
C ASN A 203 -16.58 11.53 13.24
N PRO A 204 -17.02 12.56 12.50
CA PRO A 204 -16.11 13.40 11.71
C PRO A 204 -15.00 13.99 12.59
N SER A 205 -13.74 13.82 12.18
CA SER A 205 -12.55 14.26 12.92
C SER A 205 -11.44 14.86 12.05
N GLY A 206 -11.64 14.87 10.74
CA GLY A 206 -10.67 15.39 9.78
C GLY A 206 -11.22 15.44 8.37
N THR A 207 -10.37 15.79 7.42
CA THR A 207 -10.71 15.78 6.00
C THR A 207 -10.65 14.36 5.47
N PRO A 208 -11.75 13.79 4.94
CA PRO A 208 -11.73 12.46 4.34
C PRO A 208 -11.00 12.45 2.98
N LEU A 209 -10.84 11.25 2.42
CA LEU A 209 -10.58 11.08 0.99
C LEU A 209 -11.67 11.81 0.17
N PRO A 210 -11.34 12.27 -1.03
CA PRO A 210 -12.28 13.03 -1.86
C PRO A 210 -13.48 12.17 -2.31
N PRO A 211 -14.61 12.80 -2.60
CA PRO A 211 -15.76 12.11 -3.16
C PRO A 211 -15.49 11.62 -4.59
N LYS A 212 -16.21 10.56 -5.00
CA LYS A 212 -16.17 10.03 -6.37
C LYS A 212 -16.46 11.14 -7.39
N GLY A 213 -15.64 11.22 -8.43
CA GLY A 213 -15.76 12.20 -9.51
C GLY A 213 -15.11 13.56 -9.25
N LYS A 214 -14.44 13.75 -8.11
CA LYS A 214 -13.69 15.00 -7.84
C LYS A 214 -12.32 15.02 -8.55
N TYR A 215 -11.66 13.88 -8.65
CA TYR A 215 -10.35 13.71 -9.30
C TYR A 215 -10.42 12.68 -10.41
N GLU A 216 -9.26 12.29 -10.93
CA GLU A 216 -9.15 11.30 -12.00
C GLU A 216 -9.84 9.97 -11.59
N LEU A 217 -10.45 9.32 -12.55
CA LEU A 217 -11.07 8.01 -12.37
C LEU A 217 -10.03 6.99 -11.86
N GLY A 218 -10.49 6.04 -11.04
CA GLY A 218 -9.62 5.02 -10.45
C GLY A 218 -8.88 5.45 -9.17
N ARG A 219 -9.01 6.71 -8.71
CA ARG A 219 -8.50 7.10 -7.40
C ARG A 219 -9.42 6.64 -6.28
N VAL A 220 -8.81 6.29 -5.15
CA VAL A 220 -9.56 5.94 -3.93
C VAL A 220 -10.36 7.15 -3.42
N THR A 221 -11.53 6.86 -2.89
CA THR A 221 -12.52 7.87 -2.49
C THR A 221 -12.97 7.66 -1.05
N GLU A 222 -13.70 8.61 -0.49
CA GLU A 222 -14.34 8.46 0.83
C GLU A 222 -15.24 7.22 0.89
N GLY A 223 -15.98 6.93 -0.20
CA GLY A 223 -16.80 5.74 -0.29
C GLY A 223 -16.00 4.45 -0.24
N ALA A 224 -14.81 4.42 -0.85
CA ALA A 224 -13.88 3.28 -0.76
C ALA A 224 -13.39 3.07 0.68
N ALA A 225 -13.06 4.17 1.39
CA ALA A 225 -12.65 4.10 2.79
C ALA A 225 -13.78 3.57 3.69
N TYR A 226 -15.02 4.05 3.50
CA TYR A 226 -16.17 3.56 4.26
C TYR A 226 -16.48 2.10 3.98
N ALA A 227 -16.47 1.68 2.71
CA ALA A 227 -16.70 0.29 2.31
C ALA A 227 -15.63 -0.66 2.87
N PHE A 228 -14.38 -0.22 2.86
CA PHE A 228 -13.28 -1.02 3.45
C PHE A 228 -13.37 -1.08 4.97
N LEU A 229 -13.76 0.01 5.65
CA LEU A 229 -14.05 -0.01 7.10
C LEU A 229 -15.19 -0.97 7.44
N ALA A 230 -16.28 -0.97 6.65
CA ALA A 230 -17.37 -1.93 6.83
C ALA A 230 -16.85 -3.36 6.76
N ARG A 231 -16.03 -3.68 5.75
CA ARG A 231 -15.41 -5.00 5.58
C ARG A 231 -14.48 -5.36 6.73
N VAL A 232 -13.62 -4.45 7.17
CA VAL A 232 -12.68 -4.64 8.28
C VAL A 232 -13.42 -4.91 9.59
N PHE A 233 -14.49 -4.16 9.87
CA PHE A 233 -15.32 -4.39 11.06
C PHE A 233 -16.09 -5.71 10.98
N LEU A 234 -16.56 -6.09 9.80
CA LEU A 234 -17.23 -7.39 9.59
C LEU A 234 -16.29 -8.57 9.89
N TYR A 235 -15.05 -8.53 9.39
CA TYR A 235 -14.05 -9.57 9.65
C TYR A 235 -13.65 -9.69 11.14
N GLN A 236 -13.86 -8.63 11.91
CA GLN A 236 -13.61 -8.61 13.35
C GLN A 236 -14.89 -8.80 14.18
N GLU A 237 -16.01 -9.20 13.56
CA GLU A 237 -17.32 -9.39 14.21
C GLU A 237 -17.85 -8.13 14.93
N LYS A 238 -17.38 -6.93 14.54
CA LYS A 238 -17.86 -5.63 15.02
C LYS A 238 -19.08 -5.18 14.21
N TYR A 239 -20.14 -5.94 14.25
CA TYR A 239 -21.30 -5.83 13.34
C TYR A 239 -21.95 -4.46 13.37
N ASP A 240 -22.15 -3.87 14.57
CA ASP A 240 -22.75 -2.52 14.69
C ASP A 240 -21.94 -1.46 13.95
N LYS A 241 -20.59 -1.53 14.03
CA LYS A 241 -19.72 -0.60 13.31
C LYS A 241 -19.71 -0.90 11.81
N ALA A 242 -19.77 -2.16 11.41
CA ALA A 242 -19.86 -2.56 10.02
C ALA A 242 -21.14 -2.01 9.37
N GLU A 243 -22.30 -2.13 10.05
CA GLU A 243 -23.57 -1.58 9.60
C GLU A 243 -23.51 -0.06 9.41
N ILE A 244 -22.98 0.67 10.41
CA ILE A 244 -22.82 2.13 10.33
C ILE A 244 -21.98 2.52 9.09
N MET A 245 -20.89 1.82 8.82
CA MET A 245 -20.01 2.15 7.70
C MET A 245 -20.67 1.78 6.34
N ALA A 246 -21.32 0.64 6.24
CA ALA A 246 -22.08 0.26 5.04
C ALA A 246 -23.18 1.29 4.76
N LYS A 247 -23.92 1.71 5.80
CA LYS A 247 -24.93 2.76 5.67
C LYS A 247 -24.33 4.08 5.20
N LYS A 248 -23.15 4.47 5.68
CA LYS A 248 -22.47 5.69 5.19
C LYS A 248 -22.23 5.64 3.67
N VAL A 249 -21.85 4.48 3.11
CA VAL A 249 -21.66 4.33 1.66
C VAL A 249 -22.98 4.58 0.92
N ILE A 250 -24.08 3.99 1.41
CA ILE A 250 -25.42 4.16 0.84
C ILE A 250 -25.87 5.63 0.92
N ASP A 251 -25.69 6.25 2.08
CA ASP A 251 -26.11 7.63 2.37
C ASP A 251 -25.33 8.68 1.56
N LEU A 252 -24.17 8.33 0.98
CA LEU A 252 -23.47 9.20 0.02
C LEU A 252 -24.31 9.48 -1.23
N GLY A 253 -25.21 8.57 -1.62
CA GLY A 253 -26.05 8.71 -2.82
C GLY A 253 -25.27 8.79 -4.13
N ARG A 254 -24.06 8.22 -4.16
CA ARG A 254 -23.14 8.24 -5.32
C ARG A 254 -22.98 6.88 -5.98
N TYR A 255 -23.49 5.85 -5.34
CA TYR A 255 -23.45 4.47 -5.77
C TYR A 255 -24.86 3.89 -5.81
N ASP A 256 -25.10 3.04 -6.78
CA ASP A 256 -26.38 2.32 -6.93
C ASP A 256 -26.10 1.02 -7.69
N LEU A 257 -27.05 0.10 -7.71
CA LEU A 257 -26.96 -1.10 -8.52
C LEU A 257 -27.19 -0.76 -10.00
N ASN A 258 -26.42 -1.41 -10.88
CA ASN A 258 -26.69 -1.30 -12.32
C ASN A 258 -28.05 -1.91 -12.64
N PRO A 259 -28.90 -1.23 -13.43
CA PRO A 259 -30.18 -1.79 -13.86
C PRO A 259 -30.05 -3.10 -14.66
N ASP A 260 -28.96 -3.25 -15.39
CA ASP A 260 -28.57 -4.47 -16.09
C ASP A 260 -27.34 -5.08 -15.38
N PHE A 261 -27.49 -6.27 -14.81
CA PHE A 261 -26.39 -6.99 -14.17
C PHE A 261 -25.21 -7.22 -15.12
N GLY A 262 -25.47 -7.46 -16.42
CA GLY A 262 -24.44 -7.65 -17.44
C GLY A 262 -23.51 -6.44 -17.60
N ALA A 263 -23.98 -5.22 -17.27
CA ALA A 263 -23.18 -4.01 -17.36
C ALA A 263 -21.95 -4.04 -16.45
N ASN A 264 -21.96 -4.82 -15.36
CA ASN A 264 -20.80 -4.96 -14.47
C ASN A 264 -19.61 -5.68 -15.13
N TRP A 265 -19.83 -6.35 -16.25
CA TRP A 265 -18.81 -7.11 -16.99
C TRP A 265 -18.48 -6.46 -18.34
N ASP A 266 -19.08 -5.30 -18.64
CA ASP A 266 -18.80 -4.54 -19.84
C ASP A 266 -17.66 -3.57 -19.59
N ASN A 267 -16.57 -3.69 -20.35
CA ASN A 267 -15.40 -2.82 -20.25
C ASN A 267 -15.69 -1.33 -20.59
N MET A 268 -16.84 -1.05 -21.23
CA MET A 268 -17.28 0.32 -21.46
C MET A 268 -17.96 0.96 -20.25
N MET A 269 -18.27 0.14 -19.22
CA MET A 269 -18.96 0.54 -17.99
C MET A 269 -18.04 0.59 -16.77
N GLU A 270 -16.73 0.54 -16.99
CA GLU A 270 -15.72 0.69 -15.92
C GLU A 270 -15.93 1.99 -15.13
N ASN A 271 -15.65 1.94 -13.82
CA ASN A 271 -15.91 3.02 -12.88
C ASN A 271 -17.37 3.50 -12.85
N GLY A 272 -18.32 2.64 -13.27
CA GLY A 272 -19.75 2.88 -13.31
C GLY A 272 -20.37 3.16 -11.95
N ILE A 273 -21.70 3.26 -11.91
CA ILE A 273 -22.44 3.64 -10.70
C ILE A 273 -22.33 2.60 -9.58
N GLU A 274 -22.20 1.32 -9.90
CA GLU A 274 -22.07 0.23 -8.93
C GLU A 274 -20.63 0.13 -8.39
N SER A 275 -19.65 0.63 -9.12
CA SER A 275 -18.25 0.58 -8.73
C SER A 275 -17.91 1.57 -7.62
N ILE A 276 -17.48 1.08 -6.47
CA ILE A 276 -16.96 1.92 -5.37
C ILE A 276 -15.49 2.27 -5.59
N PHE A 277 -14.69 1.30 -5.98
CA PHE A 277 -13.27 1.45 -6.31
C PHE A 277 -12.83 0.33 -7.25
N GLU A 278 -12.16 0.68 -8.32
CA GLU A 278 -11.59 -0.26 -9.29
C GLU A 278 -10.09 -0.05 -9.44
N ILE A 279 -9.38 -1.16 -9.63
CA ILE A 279 -7.95 -1.13 -9.93
C ILE A 279 -7.81 -0.97 -11.44
N GLN A 280 -7.22 0.13 -11.86
CA GLN A 280 -7.05 0.44 -13.28
C GLN A 280 -5.85 -0.30 -13.87
N TYR A 281 -6.04 -1.06 -14.94
CA TYR A 281 -5.01 -1.84 -15.65
C TYR A 281 -4.58 -1.19 -16.95
#